data_549eef227f9bda1304ae3a35561d339f
#
_entry.id   549eef227f9bda1304ae3a35561d339f
#
_cell.length_a   1.000
_cell.length_b   1.000
_cell.length_c   1.000
_cell.angle_alpha   90.00
_cell.angle_beta   90.00
_cell.angle_gamma   90.00
#
_symmetry.space_group_name_H-M   'P 1'
#
loop_
_entity.id
_entity.type
_entity.pdbx_description
1 polymer ?
#
loop_
_entity_poly.entity_id
_entity_poly.type
_entity_poly.pdbx_seq_one_letter_code
_entity_poly.pdbx_strand_id
1 'polypeptide(L)'
;MKKGLIIGKGWLGSRLEKYLEKQFLIETTKRISNAENCFSIDFDNYKSEKISTDYDFVIVTIPFGRRNNLDDLHSRFNHLMKFLGDYNNQLILLSSTAIYPENNEIISEKTIKTIHLNNHYYSIENQLKEKYNQLVVLRLGGLMGDDRFLSKYLTLEHPNLSQIVNHIHYKDVCQVIEKMINTNKNSSTYNIVAPEYPTKEEVLEYQLNNKIISSINREGKIISSQKIQDEFNYEFIYRNPVYFKEN
;
A
#
# COMPACT_ATOMS: atom_id res chain seq x y z
N MET A 1 -16.93 19.15 6.54
CA MET A 1 -15.63 18.45 6.42
C MET A 1 -15.92 16.98 6.23
N LYS A 2 -15.32 16.30 5.25
CA LYS A 2 -15.53 14.85 5.05
C LYS A 2 -15.04 14.07 6.26
N LYS A 3 -15.76 12.98 6.62
CA LYS A 3 -15.42 12.07 7.69
C LYS A 3 -14.87 10.76 7.11
N GLY A 4 -13.71 10.30 7.59
CA GLY A 4 -13.04 9.10 7.11
C GLY A 4 -12.69 8.11 8.21
N LEU A 5 -12.69 6.82 7.86
CA LEU A 5 -12.22 5.75 8.73
C LEU A 5 -10.97 5.09 8.14
N ILE A 6 -9.90 5.02 8.92
CA ILE A 6 -8.71 4.23 8.58
C ILE A 6 -8.76 2.90 9.36
N ILE A 7 -8.99 1.82 8.65
CA ILE A 7 -9.03 0.47 9.21
C ILE A 7 -7.61 -0.09 9.27
N GLY A 8 -7.02 -0.10 10.48
CA GLY A 8 -5.67 -0.58 10.74
C GLY A 8 -4.67 0.53 11.07
N LYS A 9 -4.67 1.06 12.29
CA LYS A 9 -3.69 2.06 12.78
C LYS A 9 -2.34 1.40 13.07
N GLY A 10 -1.70 0.86 12.01
CA GLY A 10 -0.31 0.38 11.99
C GLY A 10 0.67 1.48 11.62
N TRP A 11 1.85 1.10 11.12
CA TRP A 11 2.91 2.04 10.73
C TRP A 11 2.43 3.07 9.68
N LEU A 12 1.78 2.60 8.60
CA LEU A 12 1.25 3.49 7.56
C LEU A 12 -0.04 4.18 8.04
N GLY A 13 -0.95 3.43 8.69
CA GLY A 13 -2.23 3.99 9.16
C GLY A 13 -2.07 5.17 10.11
N SER A 14 -1.07 5.15 11.01
CA SER A 14 -0.76 6.28 11.91
C SER A 14 -0.22 7.50 11.15
N ARG A 15 0.53 7.29 10.06
CA ARG A 15 1.06 8.37 9.21
C ARG A 15 -0.03 8.98 8.34
N LEU A 16 -0.92 8.15 7.82
CA LEU A 16 -2.12 8.58 7.10
C LEU A 16 -3.05 9.41 7.99
N GLU A 17 -3.34 8.96 9.21
CA GLU A 17 -4.13 9.72 10.17
C GLU A 17 -3.53 11.12 10.36
N LYS A 18 -2.25 11.20 10.76
CA LYS A 18 -1.55 12.48 10.99
C LYS A 18 -1.52 13.39 9.75
N TYR A 19 -1.51 12.80 8.56
CA TYR A 19 -1.50 13.56 7.31
C TYR A 19 -2.91 14.07 6.97
N LEU A 20 -3.92 13.20 7.05
CA LEU A 20 -5.29 13.48 6.60
C LEU A 20 -6.11 14.30 7.61
N GLU A 21 -5.81 14.22 8.92
CA GLU A 21 -6.51 15.00 9.97
C GLU A 21 -6.43 16.52 9.78
N LYS A 22 -5.50 17.00 8.94
CA LYS A 22 -5.39 18.41 8.57
C LYS A 22 -6.57 18.91 7.74
N GLN A 23 -7.29 18.02 7.04
CA GLN A 23 -8.35 18.35 6.10
C GLN A 23 -9.64 17.57 6.32
N PHE A 24 -9.59 16.46 7.05
CA PHE A 24 -10.71 15.54 7.24
C PHE A 24 -10.90 15.20 8.72
N LEU A 25 -12.11 14.81 9.09
CA LEU A 25 -12.36 14.19 10.40
C LEU A 25 -11.99 12.72 10.28
N ILE A 26 -10.92 12.29 10.97
CA ILE A 26 -10.39 10.93 10.87
C ILE A 26 -10.63 10.15 12.16
N GLU A 27 -11.24 9.00 12.00
CA GLU A 27 -11.29 7.94 13.01
C GLU A 27 -10.47 6.75 12.53
N THR A 28 -9.99 5.94 13.47
CA THR A 28 -9.10 4.81 13.16
C THR A 28 -9.54 3.55 13.88
N THR A 29 -9.04 2.37 13.41
CA THR A 29 -9.17 1.13 14.16
C THR A 29 -7.80 0.52 14.46
N LYS A 30 -7.71 -0.19 15.58
CA LYS A 30 -6.57 -0.99 15.99
C LYS A 30 -7.05 -2.22 16.74
N ARG A 31 -6.26 -3.28 16.84
CA ARG A 31 -6.64 -4.48 17.59
C ARG A 31 -6.97 -4.18 19.05
N ILE A 32 -6.15 -3.35 19.68
CA ILE A 32 -6.35 -2.87 21.06
C ILE A 32 -6.06 -1.38 21.06
N SER A 33 -7.01 -0.58 21.54
CA SER A 33 -6.87 0.88 21.69
C SER A 33 -7.69 1.36 22.85
N ASN A 34 -7.19 2.39 23.53
CA ASN A 34 -7.91 3.14 24.56
C ASN A 34 -8.05 4.62 24.16
N ALA A 35 -7.71 4.97 22.91
CA ALA A 35 -7.80 6.35 22.42
C ALA A 35 -9.23 6.66 21.93
N GLU A 36 -9.68 7.89 22.17
CA GLU A 36 -11.05 8.32 21.89
C GLU A 36 -11.48 8.15 20.42
N ASN A 37 -10.58 8.45 19.46
CA ASN A 37 -10.85 8.35 18.03
C ASN A 37 -10.27 7.08 17.38
N CYS A 38 -10.06 6.03 18.18
CA CYS A 38 -9.49 4.78 17.70
C CYS A 38 -10.23 3.57 18.29
N PHE A 39 -11.04 2.92 17.50
CA PHE A 39 -11.84 1.79 17.93
C PHE A 39 -11.01 0.50 18.04
N SER A 40 -11.28 -0.30 19.08
CA SER A 40 -10.67 -1.63 19.23
C SER A 40 -11.41 -2.66 18.38
N ILE A 41 -10.81 -3.08 17.27
CA ILE A 41 -11.37 -4.11 16.38
C ILE A 41 -10.28 -5.10 16.00
N ASP A 42 -10.49 -6.37 16.30
CA ASP A 42 -9.63 -7.48 15.89
C ASP A 42 -10.34 -8.33 14.84
N PHE A 43 -9.91 -8.22 13.59
CA PHE A 43 -10.47 -9.03 12.49
C PHE A 43 -10.01 -10.49 12.50
N ASP A 44 -9.04 -10.86 13.31
CA ASP A 44 -8.68 -12.28 13.53
C ASP A 44 -9.63 -12.94 14.55
N ASN A 45 -10.17 -12.13 15.51
CA ASN A 45 -11.12 -12.57 16.55
C ASN A 45 -12.37 -11.67 16.57
N TYR A 46 -13.01 -11.53 15.43
CA TYR A 46 -14.08 -10.56 15.21
C TYR A 46 -15.37 -10.87 15.98
N LYS A 47 -15.98 -9.85 16.64
CA LYS A 47 -17.15 -9.93 17.50
C LYS A 47 -18.38 -9.21 16.93
N SER A 48 -18.73 -9.39 15.68
CA SER A 48 -20.00 -8.90 15.09
C SER A 48 -20.29 -7.37 15.20
N GLU A 49 -19.29 -6.54 15.35
CA GLU A 49 -19.43 -5.09 15.26
C GLU A 49 -19.71 -4.66 13.82
N LYS A 50 -20.43 -3.54 13.66
CA LYS A 50 -20.72 -2.98 12.34
C LYS A 50 -20.17 -1.56 12.25
N ILE A 51 -19.74 -1.19 11.05
CA ILE A 51 -19.34 0.17 10.74
C ILE A 51 -20.56 1.11 10.82
N SER A 52 -20.33 2.34 11.29
CA SER A 52 -21.28 3.43 11.06
C SER A 52 -21.32 3.78 9.56
N THR A 53 -22.48 4.14 9.05
CA THR A 53 -22.67 4.48 7.63
C THR A 53 -22.35 5.93 7.30
N ASP A 54 -21.95 6.72 8.28
CA ASP A 54 -21.69 8.17 8.17
C ASP A 54 -20.26 8.53 7.73
N TYR A 55 -19.41 7.54 7.35
CA TYR A 55 -18.12 7.83 6.74
C TYR A 55 -18.25 8.11 5.25
N ASP A 56 -17.69 9.23 4.81
CA ASP A 56 -17.59 9.60 3.39
C ASP A 56 -16.58 8.71 2.64
N PHE A 57 -15.56 8.23 3.35
CA PHE A 57 -14.56 7.29 2.81
C PHE A 57 -14.00 6.36 3.87
N VAL A 58 -13.57 5.17 3.43
CA VAL A 58 -12.88 4.18 4.25
C VAL A 58 -11.58 3.77 3.57
N ILE A 59 -10.49 3.74 4.36
CA ILE A 59 -9.17 3.27 3.90
C ILE A 59 -8.81 2.01 4.67
N VAL A 60 -8.61 0.90 3.95
CA VAL A 60 -8.21 -0.38 4.53
C VAL A 60 -6.70 -0.54 4.42
N THR A 61 -6.02 -0.52 5.57
CA THR A 61 -4.54 -0.67 5.67
C THR A 61 -4.14 -1.98 6.36
N ILE A 62 -5.08 -2.92 6.52
CA ILE A 62 -4.82 -4.22 7.14
C ILE A 62 -3.79 -4.98 6.30
N PRO A 63 -2.69 -5.48 6.90
CA PRO A 63 -1.67 -6.18 6.14
C PRO A 63 -2.18 -7.53 5.64
N PHE A 64 -1.82 -7.88 4.41
CA PHE A 64 -2.05 -9.22 3.85
C PHE A 64 -1.24 -10.31 4.57
N GLY A 65 -0.12 -9.94 5.20
CA GLY A 65 0.67 -10.85 6.03
C GLY A 65 1.33 -11.99 5.26
N ARG A 66 2.61 -11.83 4.88
CA ARG A 66 3.37 -12.87 4.15
C ARG A 66 3.47 -14.22 4.89
N ARG A 67 3.23 -14.26 6.20
CA ARG A 67 3.35 -15.45 7.05
C ARG A 67 2.03 -16.12 7.40
N ASN A 68 0.90 -15.51 7.05
CA ASN A 68 -0.42 -16.09 7.28
C ASN A 68 -0.70 -17.10 6.18
N ASN A 69 -1.36 -18.21 6.56
CA ASN A 69 -1.92 -19.10 5.56
C ASN A 69 -3.09 -18.40 4.82
N LEU A 70 -3.52 -18.95 3.71
CA LEU A 70 -4.58 -18.37 2.89
C LEU A 70 -5.93 -18.34 3.62
N ASP A 71 -6.21 -19.35 4.44
CA ASP A 71 -7.48 -19.46 5.18
C ASP A 71 -7.61 -18.40 6.26
N ASP A 72 -6.53 -18.12 7.02
CA ASP A 72 -6.50 -17.04 8.01
C ASP A 72 -6.69 -15.68 7.33
N LEU A 73 -6.09 -15.50 6.17
CA LEU A 73 -6.23 -14.28 5.39
C LEU A 73 -7.67 -14.09 4.91
N HIS A 74 -8.28 -15.12 4.33
CA HIS A 74 -9.69 -15.10 3.93
C HIS A 74 -10.62 -14.87 5.11
N SER A 75 -10.39 -15.53 6.25
CA SER A 75 -11.16 -15.31 7.47
C SER A 75 -11.13 -13.85 7.90
N ARG A 76 -9.94 -13.26 7.97
CA ARG A 76 -9.75 -11.83 8.31
C ARG A 76 -10.51 -10.90 7.40
N PHE A 77 -10.41 -11.09 6.08
CA PHE A 77 -11.09 -10.24 5.12
C PHE A 77 -12.59 -10.50 5.03
N ASN A 78 -13.06 -11.72 5.32
CA ASN A 78 -14.47 -12.02 5.52
C ASN A 78 -15.04 -11.26 6.73
N HIS A 79 -14.29 -11.18 7.84
CA HIS A 79 -14.68 -10.38 8.99
C HIS A 79 -14.69 -8.87 8.67
N LEU A 80 -13.72 -8.39 7.91
CA LEU A 80 -13.73 -7.02 7.39
C LEU A 80 -15.00 -6.74 6.56
N MET A 81 -15.37 -7.66 5.66
CA MET A 81 -16.58 -7.49 4.85
C MET A 81 -17.87 -7.56 5.67
N LYS A 82 -17.90 -8.35 6.74
CA LYS A 82 -19.03 -8.35 7.71
C LYS A 82 -19.12 -7.01 8.44
N PHE A 83 -17.97 -6.46 8.86
CA PHE A 83 -17.88 -5.16 9.51
C PHE A 83 -18.36 -4.03 8.58
N LEU A 84 -17.88 -4.01 7.34
CA LEU A 84 -18.26 -3.01 6.33
C LEU A 84 -19.73 -3.13 5.89
N GLY A 85 -20.32 -4.36 5.92
CA GLY A 85 -21.69 -4.60 5.50
C GLY A 85 -21.95 -4.13 4.06
N ASP A 86 -22.98 -3.31 3.87
CA ASP A 86 -23.39 -2.74 2.58
C ASP A 86 -22.85 -1.32 2.37
N TYR A 87 -21.64 -1.05 2.90
CA TYR A 87 -20.98 0.25 2.73
C TYR A 87 -20.82 0.58 1.24
N ASN A 88 -21.30 1.74 0.82
CA ASN A 88 -21.40 2.14 -0.59
C ASN A 88 -20.69 3.46 -0.94
N ASN A 89 -20.10 4.14 0.06
CA ASN A 89 -19.24 5.29 -0.17
C ASN A 89 -17.83 4.86 -0.59
N GLN A 90 -16.93 5.81 -0.77
CA GLN A 90 -15.59 5.54 -1.29
C GLN A 90 -14.81 4.56 -0.39
N LEU A 91 -14.31 3.48 -0.99
CA LEU A 91 -13.53 2.44 -0.32
C LEU A 91 -12.17 2.28 -1.00
N ILE A 92 -11.08 2.42 -0.23
CA ILE A 92 -9.71 2.30 -0.72
C ILE A 92 -9.02 1.15 0.01
N LEU A 93 -8.55 0.15 -0.76
CA LEU A 93 -7.76 -0.98 -0.24
C LEU A 93 -6.27 -0.76 -0.54
N LEU A 94 -5.43 -0.82 0.48
CA LEU A 94 -3.99 -0.88 0.30
C LEU A 94 -3.54 -2.33 0.15
N SER A 95 -3.22 -2.71 -1.07
CA SER A 95 -2.69 -4.00 -1.48
C SER A 95 -1.17 -3.91 -1.71
N SER A 96 -0.58 -4.88 -2.37
CA SER A 96 0.87 -4.97 -2.57
C SER A 96 1.25 -5.36 -4.00
N THR A 97 2.35 -4.82 -4.51
CA THR A 97 2.98 -5.28 -5.76
C THR A 97 3.56 -6.69 -5.68
N ALA A 98 3.57 -7.31 -4.49
CA ALA A 98 3.88 -8.73 -4.33
C ALA A 98 2.85 -9.67 -4.99
N ILE A 99 1.70 -9.14 -5.43
CA ILE A 99 0.74 -9.86 -6.29
C ILE A 99 1.34 -10.27 -7.64
N TYR A 100 2.32 -9.51 -8.16
CA TYR A 100 2.94 -9.76 -9.46
C TYR A 100 4.03 -10.82 -9.40
N PRO A 101 4.18 -11.64 -10.47
CA PRO A 101 5.25 -12.65 -10.54
C PRO A 101 6.64 -12.00 -10.49
N GLU A 102 7.63 -12.77 -10.07
CA GLU A 102 9.04 -12.39 -10.19
C GLU A 102 9.53 -12.77 -11.60
N ASN A 103 9.80 -11.77 -12.41
CA ASN A 103 10.32 -11.88 -13.78
C ASN A 103 11.12 -10.61 -14.11
N ASN A 104 11.78 -10.59 -15.28
CA ASN A 104 12.57 -9.44 -15.72
C ASN A 104 11.77 -8.57 -16.72
N GLU A 105 10.53 -8.25 -16.38
CA GLU A 105 9.63 -7.51 -17.26
C GLU A 105 9.13 -6.21 -16.62
N ILE A 106 8.68 -5.29 -17.48
CA ILE A 106 7.95 -4.10 -17.04
C ILE A 106 6.46 -4.49 -16.88
N ILE A 107 5.95 -4.35 -15.68
CA ILE A 107 4.61 -4.75 -15.31
C ILE A 107 3.75 -3.51 -15.02
N SER A 108 2.64 -3.39 -15.71
CA SER A 108 1.56 -2.46 -15.40
C SER A 108 0.32 -3.21 -14.91
N GLU A 109 -0.72 -2.48 -14.52
CA GLU A 109 -1.99 -3.05 -14.07
C GLU A 109 -2.69 -3.91 -15.14
N LYS A 110 -2.33 -3.72 -16.42
CA LYS A 110 -2.96 -4.37 -17.59
C LYS A 110 -2.10 -5.44 -18.27
N THR A 111 -0.80 -5.48 -18.02
CA THR A 111 0.13 -6.32 -18.81
C THR A 111 0.15 -7.78 -18.37
N ILE A 112 -0.26 -8.08 -17.14
CA ILE A 112 -0.21 -9.45 -16.60
C ILE A 112 -1.61 -10.07 -16.58
N LYS A 113 -1.72 -11.28 -17.17
CA LYS A 113 -2.95 -12.06 -17.09
C LYS A 113 -3.21 -12.50 -15.64
N THR A 114 -4.45 -12.53 -15.25
CA THR A 114 -4.91 -12.90 -13.89
C THR A 114 -4.32 -14.22 -13.39
N ILE A 115 -4.17 -15.23 -14.26
CA ILE A 115 -3.60 -16.53 -13.91
C ILE A 115 -2.15 -16.50 -13.41
N HIS A 116 -1.42 -15.43 -13.71
CA HIS A 116 -0.03 -15.24 -13.27
C HIS A 116 0.08 -14.44 -11.97
N LEU A 117 -1.03 -13.93 -11.45
CA LEU A 117 -1.04 -13.20 -10.19
C LEU A 117 -0.92 -14.13 -8.99
N ASN A 118 -0.26 -13.67 -7.94
CA ASN A 118 -0.18 -14.39 -6.69
C ASN A 118 -1.58 -14.55 -6.07
N ASN A 119 -2.02 -15.79 -5.89
CA ASN A 119 -3.36 -16.11 -5.46
C ASN A 119 -3.73 -15.54 -4.09
N HIS A 120 -2.79 -15.41 -3.14
CA HIS A 120 -3.05 -14.82 -1.83
C HIS A 120 -3.55 -13.37 -1.91
N TYR A 121 -2.97 -12.58 -2.80
CA TYR A 121 -3.37 -11.19 -3.00
C TYR A 121 -4.57 -11.09 -3.92
N TYR A 122 -4.54 -11.83 -5.03
CA TYR A 122 -5.56 -11.76 -6.06
C TYR A 122 -6.94 -12.18 -5.54
N SER A 123 -7.03 -13.29 -4.80
CA SER A 123 -8.30 -13.80 -4.27
C SER A 123 -8.99 -12.77 -3.35
N ILE A 124 -8.23 -12.10 -2.50
CA ILE A 124 -8.76 -11.06 -1.60
C ILE A 124 -9.19 -9.81 -2.38
N GLU A 125 -8.34 -9.33 -3.31
CA GLU A 125 -8.72 -8.19 -4.15
C GLU A 125 -9.98 -8.47 -4.94
N ASN A 126 -10.10 -9.67 -5.53
CA ASN A 126 -11.25 -10.08 -6.33
C ASN A 126 -12.52 -10.18 -5.48
N GLN A 127 -12.46 -10.86 -4.34
CA GLN A 127 -13.58 -10.99 -3.41
C GLN A 127 -14.13 -9.64 -2.94
N LEU A 128 -13.24 -8.66 -2.66
CA LEU A 128 -13.66 -7.31 -2.29
C LEU A 128 -14.24 -6.54 -3.48
N LYS A 129 -13.68 -6.69 -4.69
CA LYS A 129 -14.20 -6.06 -5.91
C LYS A 129 -15.58 -6.57 -6.30
N GLU A 130 -15.84 -7.86 -6.12
CA GLU A 130 -17.15 -8.47 -6.38
C GLU A 130 -18.23 -7.91 -5.45
N LYS A 131 -17.88 -7.61 -4.19
CA LYS A 131 -18.82 -7.07 -3.21
C LYS A 131 -18.95 -5.55 -3.27
N TYR A 132 -17.85 -4.84 -3.53
CA TYR A 132 -17.80 -3.37 -3.48
C TYR A 132 -17.39 -2.78 -4.83
N ASN A 133 -18.38 -2.47 -5.67
CA ASN A 133 -18.15 -1.94 -7.02
C ASN A 133 -17.35 -0.63 -7.04
N GLN A 134 -17.42 0.17 -5.95
CA GLN A 134 -16.69 1.43 -5.81
C GLN A 134 -15.23 1.26 -5.35
N LEU A 135 -14.77 0.03 -5.08
CA LEU A 135 -13.43 -0.23 -4.52
C LEU A 135 -12.31 0.29 -5.40
N VAL A 136 -11.44 1.10 -4.80
CA VAL A 136 -10.12 1.45 -5.37
C VAL A 136 -9.05 0.57 -4.71
N VAL A 137 -8.21 -0.06 -5.52
CA VAL A 137 -7.08 -0.86 -5.04
C VAL A 137 -5.78 -0.15 -5.34
N LEU A 138 -4.99 0.13 -4.31
CA LEU A 138 -3.64 0.68 -4.42
C LEU A 138 -2.62 -0.42 -4.11
N ARG A 139 -1.94 -0.93 -5.14
CA ARG A 139 -0.87 -1.92 -5.02
C ARG A 139 0.43 -1.22 -4.71
N LEU A 140 0.80 -1.20 -3.44
CA LEU A 140 1.97 -0.48 -2.96
C LEU A 140 3.26 -1.27 -3.19
N GLY A 141 4.32 -0.59 -3.60
CA GLY A 141 5.69 -1.07 -3.52
C GLY A 141 6.18 -1.22 -2.08
N GLY A 142 7.45 -1.56 -1.90
CA GLY A 142 8.07 -1.61 -0.59
C GLY A 142 8.00 -0.26 0.12
N LEU A 143 7.24 -0.18 1.23
CA LEU A 143 7.02 1.05 1.99
C LEU A 143 8.27 1.49 2.73
N MET A 144 8.74 2.71 2.45
CA MET A 144 9.93 3.35 3.02
C MET A 144 9.64 4.77 3.51
N GLY A 145 10.62 5.36 4.18
CA GLY A 145 10.61 6.71 4.74
C GLY A 145 10.63 6.71 6.28
N ASP A 146 10.98 7.82 6.90
CA ASP A 146 11.20 8.01 8.34
C ASP A 146 12.20 6.96 8.90
N ASP A 147 11.66 6.05 9.71
CA ASP A 147 12.41 4.97 10.37
C ASP A 147 12.57 3.71 9.51
N ARG A 148 12.03 3.69 8.29
CA ARG A 148 12.14 2.58 7.32
C ARG A 148 12.99 2.94 6.12
N PHE A 149 14.14 2.33 6.01
CA PHE A 149 15.04 2.43 4.86
C PHE A 149 15.79 1.10 4.65
N LEU A 150 16.28 0.86 3.43
CA LEU A 150 16.74 -0.46 3.02
C LEU A 150 17.92 -0.97 3.86
N SER A 151 18.86 -0.09 4.21
CA SER A 151 20.04 -0.43 5.01
C SER A 151 19.76 -0.83 6.48
N LYS A 152 18.50 -0.72 6.95
CA LYS A 152 18.06 -1.34 8.20
C LYS A 152 17.81 -2.84 8.09
N TYR A 153 17.59 -3.34 6.90
CA TYR A 153 17.15 -4.71 6.65
C TYR A 153 18.18 -5.53 5.89
N LEU A 154 19.03 -4.89 5.10
CA LEU A 154 20.01 -5.51 4.22
C LEU A 154 21.37 -4.84 4.35
N THR A 155 22.43 -5.61 4.05
CA THR A 155 23.83 -5.12 3.94
C THR A 155 24.33 -5.34 2.51
N LEU A 156 25.52 -4.82 2.20
CA LEU A 156 26.20 -5.04 0.91
C LEU A 156 26.67 -6.50 0.70
N GLU A 157 26.54 -7.37 1.70
CA GLU A 157 26.79 -8.81 1.60
C GLU A 157 25.56 -9.60 1.14
N HIS A 158 24.41 -8.94 0.89
CA HIS A 158 23.19 -9.60 0.44
C HIS A 158 23.40 -10.23 -0.95
N PRO A 159 22.97 -11.50 -1.18
CA PRO A 159 23.32 -12.23 -2.41
C PRO A 159 22.66 -11.65 -3.69
N ASN A 160 21.59 -10.87 -3.56
CA ASN A 160 20.82 -10.36 -4.69
C ASN A 160 20.90 -8.83 -4.78
N LEU A 161 22.10 -8.26 -4.84
CA LEU A 161 22.31 -6.80 -4.92
C LEU A 161 21.90 -6.22 -6.26
N SER A 162 21.97 -6.99 -7.36
CA SER A 162 21.52 -6.60 -8.71
C SER A 162 20.01 -6.42 -8.83
N GLN A 163 19.24 -6.90 -7.84
CA GLN A 163 17.77 -6.84 -7.89
C GLN A 163 17.26 -5.40 -7.80
N ILE A 164 16.42 -5.05 -8.79
CA ILE A 164 15.69 -3.78 -8.84
C ILE A 164 14.75 -3.67 -7.64
N VAL A 165 14.71 -2.51 -7.00
CA VAL A 165 13.78 -2.22 -5.91
C VAL A 165 12.56 -1.44 -6.44
N ASN A 166 11.38 -1.94 -6.12
CA ASN A 166 10.11 -1.26 -6.39
C ASN A 166 9.59 -0.70 -5.06
N HIS A 167 10.18 0.41 -4.63
CA HIS A 167 9.84 1.05 -3.36
C HIS A 167 8.96 2.29 -3.56
N ILE A 168 8.27 2.68 -2.50
CA ILE A 168 7.46 3.90 -2.45
C ILE A 168 7.68 4.59 -1.10
N HIS A 169 7.83 5.89 -1.11
CA HIS A 169 7.87 6.69 0.11
C HIS A 169 6.46 6.89 0.66
N TYR A 170 6.26 6.75 1.98
CA TYR A 170 4.93 6.83 2.58
C TYR A 170 4.23 8.18 2.36
N LYS A 171 5.00 9.29 2.24
CA LYS A 171 4.42 10.61 1.97
C LYS A 171 3.74 10.67 0.60
N ASP A 172 4.31 10.02 -0.43
CA ASP A 172 3.64 9.88 -1.72
C ASP A 172 2.36 9.05 -1.62
N VAL A 173 2.36 7.98 -0.82
CA VAL A 173 1.14 7.20 -0.56
C VAL A 173 0.06 8.06 0.09
N CYS A 174 0.42 8.90 1.06
CA CYS A 174 -0.52 9.82 1.71
C CYS A 174 -1.14 10.80 0.71
N GLN A 175 -0.32 11.42 -0.16
CA GLN A 175 -0.80 12.36 -1.18
C GLN A 175 -1.69 11.70 -2.24
N VAL A 176 -1.32 10.49 -2.69
CA VAL A 176 -2.14 9.71 -3.62
C VAL A 176 -3.51 9.44 -3.02
N ILE A 177 -3.57 9.00 -1.77
CA ILE A 177 -4.83 8.72 -1.07
C ILE A 177 -5.67 10.00 -0.92
N GLU A 178 -5.06 11.12 -0.51
CA GLU A 178 -5.74 12.41 -0.45
C GLU A 178 -6.33 12.81 -1.81
N LYS A 179 -5.58 12.64 -2.89
CA LYS A 179 -6.04 12.92 -4.25
C LYS A 179 -7.21 12.03 -4.65
N MET A 180 -7.19 10.73 -4.29
CA MET A 180 -8.33 9.82 -4.49
C MET A 180 -9.58 10.29 -3.75
N ILE A 181 -9.44 10.71 -2.48
CA ILE A 181 -10.56 11.19 -1.67
C ILE A 181 -11.16 12.47 -2.28
N ASN A 182 -10.33 13.40 -2.72
CA ASN A 182 -10.76 14.69 -3.26
C ASN A 182 -11.43 14.56 -4.63
N THR A 183 -10.98 13.60 -5.46
CA THR A 183 -11.55 13.34 -6.79
C THR A 183 -12.72 12.34 -6.76
N ASN A 184 -13.04 11.79 -5.60
CA ASN A 184 -14.03 10.73 -5.42
C ASN A 184 -13.85 9.57 -6.43
N LYS A 185 -12.57 9.17 -6.65
CA LYS A 185 -12.24 8.11 -7.60
C LYS A 185 -12.79 6.78 -7.11
N ASN A 186 -13.38 6.03 -8.01
CA ASN A 186 -13.99 4.74 -7.76
C ASN A 186 -13.51 3.68 -8.77
N SER A 187 -13.67 2.41 -8.42
CA SER A 187 -13.60 1.26 -9.33
C SER A 187 -12.31 1.17 -10.16
N SER A 188 -11.17 1.28 -9.53
CA SER A 188 -9.88 1.26 -10.23
C SER A 188 -8.79 0.56 -9.43
N THR A 189 -7.76 0.08 -10.14
CA THR A 189 -6.53 -0.44 -9.53
C THR A 189 -5.35 0.38 -10.00
N TYR A 190 -4.43 0.72 -9.09
CA TYR A 190 -3.22 1.47 -9.38
C TYR A 190 -2.00 0.85 -8.72
N ASN A 191 -0.90 0.80 -9.43
CA ASN A 191 0.42 0.55 -8.86
C ASN A 191 0.98 1.86 -8.29
N ILE A 192 1.43 1.81 -7.05
CA ILE A 192 2.01 2.96 -6.36
C ILE A 192 3.45 2.63 -5.99
N VAL A 193 4.35 3.00 -6.89
CA VAL A 193 5.80 2.77 -6.84
C VAL A 193 6.50 4.03 -7.33
N ALA A 194 7.63 4.39 -6.73
CA ALA A 194 8.45 5.49 -7.21
C ALA A 194 8.88 5.27 -8.68
N PRO A 195 8.93 6.31 -9.52
CA PRO A 195 9.13 6.15 -10.96
C PRO A 195 10.57 5.86 -11.38
N GLU A 196 11.51 5.84 -10.45
CA GLU A 196 12.89 5.44 -10.68
C GLU A 196 13.19 4.10 -9.99
N TYR A 197 13.96 3.25 -10.65
CA TYR A 197 14.09 1.84 -10.30
C TYR A 197 15.55 1.46 -10.03
N PRO A 198 16.18 1.95 -8.95
CA PRO A 198 17.55 1.56 -8.59
C PRO A 198 17.62 0.08 -8.20
N THR A 199 18.83 -0.47 -8.22
CA THR A 199 19.12 -1.78 -7.62
C THR A 199 19.27 -1.67 -6.12
N LYS A 200 19.25 -2.81 -5.42
CA LYS A 200 19.57 -2.86 -3.98
C LYS A 200 20.96 -2.32 -3.70
N GLU A 201 21.93 -2.63 -4.57
CA GLU A 201 23.31 -2.15 -4.47
C GLU A 201 23.36 -0.61 -4.49
N GLU A 202 22.74 0.02 -5.49
CA GLU A 202 22.70 1.47 -5.62
C GLU A 202 22.12 2.15 -4.38
N VAL A 203 21.00 1.61 -3.85
CA VAL A 203 20.37 2.12 -2.63
C VAL A 203 21.26 1.94 -1.40
N LEU A 204 21.86 0.75 -1.22
CA LEU A 204 22.69 0.45 -0.06
C LEU A 204 24.01 1.22 -0.07
N GLU A 205 24.68 1.34 -1.22
CA GLU A 205 25.89 2.16 -1.34
C GLU A 205 25.65 3.61 -0.95
N TYR A 206 24.52 4.17 -1.36
CA TYR A 206 24.17 5.51 -0.93
C TYR A 206 23.83 5.58 0.57
N GLN A 207 22.97 4.70 1.05
CA GLN A 207 22.49 4.74 2.44
C GLN A 207 23.56 4.40 3.48
N LEU A 208 24.54 3.60 3.14
CA LEU A 208 25.63 3.17 4.04
C LEU A 208 26.90 4.00 3.88
N ASN A 209 27.29 4.29 2.63
CA ASN A 209 28.59 4.84 2.27
C ASN A 209 28.49 6.25 1.65
N ASN A 210 27.31 6.78 1.46
CA ASN A 210 27.04 8.06 0.77
C ASN A 210 27.65 8.12 -0.64
N LYS A 211 27.65 6.97 -1.35
CA LYS A 211 28.18 6.83 -2.70
C LYS A 211 27.07 6.68 -3.71
N ILE A 212 27.11 7.49 -4.77
CA ILE A 212 26.26 7.33 -5.94
C ILE A 212 27.00 6.44 -6.92
N ILE A 213 26.42 5.29 -7.22
CA ILE A 213 26.94 4.34 -8.20
C ILE A 213 25.86 4.01 -9.24
N SER A 214 26.27 3.39 -10.34
CA SER A 214 25.36 2.80 -11.33
C SER A 214 25.73 1.33 -11.49
N SER A 215 24.82 0.45 -11.07
CA SER A 215 25.02 -0.99 -11.19
C SER A 215 24.94 -1.44 -12.64
N ILE A 216 25.90 -2.26 -13.07
CA ILE A 216 25.97 -2.81 -14.44
C ILE A 216 24.87 -3.88 -14.63
N ASN A 217 24.70 -4.75 -13.63
CA ASN A 217 23.71 -5.82 -13.65
C ASN A 217 22.43 -5.35 -12.96
N ARG A 218 21.30 -5.50 -13.65
CA ARG A 218 19.98 -5.10 -13.15
C ARG A 218 19.00 -6.23 -13.44
N GLU A 219 18.41 -6.78 -12.40
CA GLU A 219 17.53 -7.95 -12.47
C GLU A 219 16.22 -7.70 -11.74
N GLY A 220 15.19 -8.45 -12.13
CA GLY A 220 13.88 -8.41 -11.48
C GLY A 220 12.88 -7.48 -12.18
N LYS A 221 11.64 -7.58 -11.72
CA LYS A 221 10.52 -6.85 -12.30
C LYS A 221 10.63 -5.34 -12.06
N ILE A 222 10.14 -4.58 -13.03
CA ILE A 222 9.89 -3.15 -12.93
C ILE A 222 8.37 -2.94 -12.86
N ILE A 223 7.88 -2.37 -11.78
CA ILE A 223 6.45 -2.08 -11.64
C ILE A 223 6.17 -0.64 -12.06
N SER A 224 5.46 -0.49 -13.17
CA SER A 224 5.10 0.82 -13.70
C SER A 224 3.99 1.47 -12.87
N SER A 225 4.19 2.72 -12.48
CA SER A 225 3.20 3.62 -11.88
C SER A 225 2.68 4.67 -12.88
N GLN A 226 2.84 4.43 -14.18
CA GLN A 226 2.47 5.39 -15.22
C GLN A 226 0.98 5.75 -15.17
N LYS A 227 0.11 4.78 -14.89
CA LYS A 227 -1.33 5.00 -14.84
C LYS A 227 -1.75 6.09 -13.86
N ILE A 228 -1.21 6.09 -12.64
CA ILE A 228 -1.54 7.13 -11.65
C ILE A 228 -1.01 8.50 -12.06
N GLN A 229 0.17 8.54 -12.69
CA GLN A 229 0.75 9.78 -13.20
C GLN A 229 -0.13 10.37 -14.31
N ASP A 230 -0.54 9.57 -15.30
CA ASP A 230 -1.34 10.03 -16.43
C ASP A 230 -2.77 10.45 -16.02
N GLU A 231 -3.45 9.62 -15.21
CA GLU A 231 -4.86 9.89 -14.86
C GLU A 231 -5.04 11.08 -13.90
N PHE A 232 -4.05 11.36 -13.05
CA PHE A 232 -4.15 12.42 -12.04
C PHE A 232 -3.16 13.56 -12.22
N ASN A 233 -2.37 13.53 -13.29
CA ASN A 233 -1.20 14.41 -13.41
C ASN A 233 -0.39 14.44 -12.12
N TYR A 234 -0.10 13.21 -11.60
CA TYR A 234 0.57 13.04 -10.31
C TYR A 234 2.08 13.03 -10.49
N GLU A 235 2.76 13.92 -9.80
CA GLU A 235 4.21 13.95 -9.71
C GLU A 235 4.67 13.43 -8.35
N PHE A 236 5.49 12.37 -8.36
CA PHE A 236 6.05 11.83 -7.12
C PHE A 236 7.05 12.81 -6.50
N ILE A 237 6.91 13.08 -5.20
CA ILE A 237 7.86 13.89 -4.43
C ILE A 237 9.18 13.14 -4.31
N TYR A 238 9.07 11.86 -3.96
CA TYR A 238 10.21 10.96 -3.73
C TYR A 238 10.35 10.04 -4.93
N ARG A 239 11.00 10.52 -5.98
CA ARG A 239 11.10 9.82 -7.27
C ARG A 239 12.06 8.64 -7.25
N ASN A 240 13.17 8.75 -6.50
CA ASN A 240 14.25 7.76 -6.49
C ASN A 240 14.45 7.15 -5.10
N PRO A 241 14.24 5.82 -4.95
CA PRO A 241 14.44 5.10 -3.69
C PRO A 241 15.84 5.24 -3.05
N VAL A 242 16.86 5.59 -3.81
CA VAL A 242 18.21 5.87 -3.30
C VAL A 242 18.15 6.89 -2.17
N TYR A 243 17.36 7.96 -2.33
CA TYR A 243 17.31 9.11 -1.43
C TYR A 243 16.25 9.04 -0.33
N PHE A 244 15.55 7.93 -0.16
CA PHE A 244 14.46 7.81 0.83
C PHE A 244 14.90 7.91 2.30
N LYS A 245 16.20 7.84 2.58
CA LYS A 245 16.76 8.00 3.93
C LYS A 245 16.91 9.47 4.36
N GLU A 246 16.91 10.41 3.43
CA GLU A 246 17.29 11.81 3.68
C GLU A 246 16.15 12.67 4.28
N ASN A 247 15.00 12.09 4.62
CA ASN A 247 13.80 12.87 5.03
C ASN A 247 13.14 12.36 6.30
#